data_a6e33c34134b5ea0b6669ec6ea4f73d1
#
_entry.id   a6e33c34134b5ea0b6669ec6ea4f73d1
#
_cell.length_a   1.000
_cell.length_b   1.000
_cell.length_c   1.000
_cell.angle_alpha   90.00
_cell.angle_beta   90.00
_cell.angle_gamma   90.00
#
_symmetry.space_group_name_H-M   'P 1'
#
loop_
_entity.id
_entity.type
_entity.pdbx_description
1 polymer ?
#
loop_
_entity_poly.entity_id
_entity_poly.type
_entity_poly.pdbx_seq_one_letter_code
_entity_poly.pdbx_strand_id
1 'polypeptide(L)'
;VILQGDLGSGKTTFTKGMAKGLGITEIITSPTFSLMNIYEYGENSLIHIDTYRLENERDLLDIGIEDYLGKPNTITIIEWPEKIKNLLNKKMVTEITITHKNKNEREITASRKVYTLT
;
A
#
# COMPACT_ATOMS: atom_id res chain seq x y z
N VAL A 1 3.29 4.90 1.26
CA VAL A 1 1.90 5.21 0.88
C VAL A 1 0.96 4.22 1.53
N ILE A 2 0.00 4.72 2.26
CA ILE A 2 -1.06 3.87 2.83
C ILE A 2 -2.38 4.18 2.11
N LEU A 3 -3.11 3.12 1.74
CA LEU A 3 -4.39 3.24 1.06
C LEU A 3 -5.53 2.90 2.03
N GLN A 4 -6.46 3.82 2.16
CA GLN A 4 -7.66 3.68 2.97
C GLN A 4 -8.88 3.65 2.06
N GLY A 5 -9.83 2.81 2.37
CA GLY A 5 -11.08 2.72 1.63
C GLY A 5 -11.76 1.37 1.85
N ASP A 6 -13.06 1.34 1.66
CA ASP A 6 -13.83 0.10 1.78
C ASP A 6 -13.50 -0.87 0.66
N LEU A 7 -13.89 -2.13 0.83
CA LEU A 7 -13.80 -3.12 -0.23
C LEU A 7 -14.56 -2.59 -1.45
N GLY A 8 -13.95 -2.73 -2.63
CA GLY A 8 -14.54 -2.26 -3.87
C GLY A 8 -14.42 -0.76 -4.11
N SER A 9 -13.70 -0.02 -3.26
CA SER A 9 -13.52 1.43 -3.45
C SER A 9 -12.61 1.78 -4.61
N GLY A 10 -11.75 0.84 -5.05
CA GLY A 10 -10.82 1.07 -6.14
C GLY A 10 -9.35 1.12 -5.73
N LYS A 11 -9.00 0.57 -4.57
CA LYS A 11 -7.61 0.56 -4.08
C LYS A 11 -6.67 -0.16 -5.04
N THR A 12 -7.07 -1.32 -5.57
CA THR A 12 -6.26 -2.06 -6.53
C THR A 12 -6.15 -1.29 -7.84
N THR A 13 -7.23 -0.64 -8.28
CA THR A 13 -7.23 0.21 -9.48
C THR A 13 -6.26 1.38 -9.31
N PHE A 14 -6.24 1.99 -8.13
CA PHE A 14 -5.28 3.05 -7.82
C PHE A 14 -3.84 2.56 -7.93
N THR A 15 -3.55 1.39 -7.36
CA THR A 15 -2.22 0.78 -7.43
C THR A 15 -1.80 0.50 -8.86
N LYS A 16 -2.71 0.00 -9.69
CA LYS A 16 -2.46 -0.22 -11.12
C LYS A 16 -2.12 1.08 -11.84
N GLY A 17 -2.86 2.15 -11.54
CA GLY A 17 -2.60 3.46 -12.14
C GLY A 17 -1.24 4.01 -11.75
N MET A 18 -0.87 3.87 -10.47
CA MET A 18 0.44 4.30 -10.00
C MET A 18 1.56 3.52 -10.69
N ALA A 19 1.42 2.21 -10.78
CA ALA A 19 2.40 1.36 -11.45
C ALA A 19 2.58 1.76 -12.91
N LYS A 20 1.48 2.01 -13.61
CA LYS A 20 1.52 2.47 -15.00
C LYS A 20 2.25 3.80 -15.14
N GLY A 21 1.99 4.73 -14.21
CA GLY A 21 2.67 6.02 -14.20
C GLY A 21 4.17 5.91 -13.94
N LEU A 22 4.60 4.89 -13.22
CA LEU A 22 6.01 4.62 -12.93
C LEU A 22 6.71 3.87 -14.07
N GLY A 23 5.97 3.44 -15.10
CA GLY A 23 6.55 2.71 -16.23
C GLY A 23 6.62 1.21 -16.03
N ILE A 24 5.90 0.67 -15.06
CA ILE A 24 5.85 -0.77 -14.83
C ILE A 24 4.92 -1.40 -15.85
N THR A 25 5.44 -2.37 -16.60
CA THR A 25 4.67 -3.06 -17.65
C THR A 25 4.08 -4.39 -17.20
N GLU A 26 4.50 -4.89 -16.05
CA GLU A 26 3.96 -6.12 -15.48
C GLU A 26 2.49 -5.96 -15.10
N ILE A 27 1.77 -7.08 -15.10
CA ILE A 27 0.38 -7.10 -14.66
C ILE A 27 0.35 -6.97 -13.13
N ILE A 28 -0.32 -5.94 -12.64
CA ILE A 28 -0.47 -5.71 -11.21
C ILE A 28 -1.67 -6.49 -10.71
N THR A 29 -1.43 -7.32 -9.71
CA THR A 29 -2.48 -8.10 -9.05
C THR A 29 -2.42 -7.86 -7.55
N SER A 30 -3.55 -8.05 -6.87
CA SER A 30 -3.54 -7.99 -5.40
C SER A 30 -2.74 -9.17 -4.85
N PRO A 31 -1.84 -8.93 -3.88
CA PRO A 31 -1.15 -10.04 -3.22
C PRO A 31 -2.15 -10.80 -2.35
N THR A 32 -2.38 -12.07 -2.68
CA THR A 32 -3.36 -12.89 -1.95
C THR A 32 -2.71 -13.82 -0.95
N PHE A 33 -1.79 -14.65 -1.40
CA PHE A 33 -1.15 -15.64 -0.54
C PHE A 33 0.21 -15.18 -0.01
N SER A 34 0.92 -14.35 -0.79
CA SER A 34 2.25 -13.88 -0.43
C SER A 34 2.25 -12.66 0.47
N LEU A 35 1.12 -11.99 0.64
CA LEU A 35 0.94 -10.72 1.38
C LEU A 35 1.70 -9.55 0.74
N MET A 36 2.71 -9.79 -0.07
CA MET A 36 3.57 -8.77 -0.64
C MET A 36 3.96 -9.14 -2.07
N ASN A 37 3.80 -8.20 -3.01
CA ASN A 37 4.30 -8.31 -4.37
C ASN A 37 5.35 -7.21 -4.59
N ILE A 38 6.43 -7.54 -5.29
CA ILE A 38 7.51 -6.63 -5.60
C ILE A 38 7.60 -6.48 -7.12
N TYR A 39 7.57 -5.23 -7.59
CA TYR A 39 7.70 -4.89 -9.01
C TYR A 39 8.92 -4.00 -9.18
N GLU A 40 9.86 -4.43 -10.01
CA GLU A 40 11.07 -3.65 -10.26
C GLU A 40 10.91 -2.82 -11.54
N TYR A 41 11.40 -1.58 -11.53
CA TYR A 41 11.42 -0.69 -12.67
C TYR A 41 12.71 0.14 -12.65
N GLY A 42 13.61 -0.16 -13.58
CA GLY A 42 14.96 0.43 -13.54
C GLY A 42 15.70 0.03 -12.27
N GLU A 43 16.20 1.01 -11.53
CA GLU A 43 16.87 0.77 -10.26
C GLU A 43 15.92 0.90 -9.05
N ASN A 44 14.64 1.05 -9.33
CA ASN A 44 13.62 1.30 -8.30
C ASN A 44 12.71 0.10 -8.12
N SER A 45 12.00 0.07 -6.99
CA SER A 45 11.06 -1.00 -6.67
C SER A 45 9.74 -0.42 -6.17
N LEU A 46 8.64 -1.03 -6.61
CA LEU A 46 7.31 -0.80 -6.04
C LEU A 46 6.91 -2.04 -5.26
N ILE A 47 6.61 -1.86 -4.00
CA ILE A 47 6.20 -2.93 -3.10
C ILE A 47 4.71 -2.76 -2.82
N HIS A 48 3.91 -3.77 -3.11
CA HIS A 48 2.47 -3.76 -2.83
C HIS A 48 2.16 -4.77 -1.74
N ILE A 49 1.61 -4.29 -0.64
CA ILE A 49 1.27 -5.10 0.53
C ILE A 49 -0.23 -4.99 0.77
N ASP A 50 -0.90 -6.12 0.91
CA ASP A 50 -2.29 -6.20 1.29
C ASP A 50 -2.40 -6.99 2.59
N THR A 51 -2.79 -6.31 3.65
CA THR A 51 -2.87 -6.91 4.99
C THR A 51 -4.27 -7.38 5.36
N TYR A 52 -5.21 -7.36 4.40
CA TYR A 52 -6.61 -7.70 4.71
C TYR A 52 -6.76 -9.05 5.40
N ARG A 53 -5.99 -10.06 4.95
CA ARG A 53 -6.04 -11.42 5.50
C ARG A 53 -4.99 -11.68 6.57
N LEU A 54 -4.25 -10.65 6.96
CA LEU A 54 -3.19 -10.79 7.95
C LEU A 54 -3.81 -11.01 9.34
N GLU A 55 -3.31 -12.01 10.06
CA GLU A 55 -3.76 -12.26 11.42
C GLU A 55 -2.95 -11.49 12.46
N ASN A 56 -1.64 -11.33 12.22
CA ASN A 56 -0.78 -10.53 13.10
C ASN A 56 0.40 -9.94 12.33
N GLU A 57 1.02 -8.90 12.90
CA GLU A 57 2.13 -8.18 12.28
C GLU A 57 3.37 -9.04 12.08
N ARG A 58 3.54 -10.07 12.90
CA ARG A 58 4.70 -10.95 12.83
C ARG A 58 4.81 -11.63 11.46
N ASP A 59 3.68 -11.92 10.83
CA ASP A 59 3.67 -12.56 9.51
C ASP A 59 4.39 -11.70 8.46
N LEU A 60 4.26 -10.37 8.55
CA LEU A 60 4.99 -9.46 7.67
C LEU A 60 6.46 -9.33 8.07
N LEU A 61 6.75 -9.34 9.36
CA LEU A 61 8.13 -9.33 9.84
C LEU A 61 8.88 -10.56 9.33
N ASP A 62 8.21 -11.72 9.36
CA ASP A 62 8.79 -12.97 8.90
C ASP A 62 9.14 -12.97 7.42
N ILE A 63 8.44 -12.19 6.60
CA ILE A 63 8.75 -12.06 5.16
C ILE A 63 9.67 -10.88 4.87
N GLY A 64 10.20 -10.20 5.90
CA GLY A 64 11.23 -9.20 5.74
C GLY A 64 10.74 -7.79 5.38
N ILE A 65 9.54 -7.41 5.79
CA ILE A 65 8.98 -6.09 5.48
C ILE A 65 9.89 -4.93 5.90
N GLU A 66 10.62 -5.09 7.00
CA GLU A 66 11.50 -4.03 7.50
C GLU A 66 12.64 -3.72 6.55
N ASP A 67 13.04 -4.68 5.70
CA ASP A 67 14.08 -4.44 4.71
C ASP A 67 13.63 -3.51 3.58
N TYR A 68 12.32 -3.28 3.45
CA TYR A 68 11.75 -2.48 2.38
C TYR A 68 11.20 -1.14 2.83
N LEU A 69 10.64 -1.07 4.05
CA LEU A 69 10.04 0.17 4.54
C LEU A 69 11.05 1.30 4.69
N GLY A 70 10.76 2.42 4.04
CA GLY A 70 11.60 3.62 4.14
C GLY A 70 12.94 3.53 3.43
N LYS A 71 13.16 2.53 2.60
CA LYS A 71 14.42 2.40 1.86
C LYS A 71 14.44 3.33 0.65
N PRO A 72 15.63 3.82 0.24
CA PRO A 72 15.74 4.64 -0.96
C PRO A 72 15.35 3.83 -2.20
N ASN A 73 14.88 4.53 -3.23
CA ASN A 73 14.46 3.93 -4.50
C ASN A 73 13.33 2.90 -4.37
N THR A 74 12.57 2.98 -3.27
CA THR A 74 11.48 2.04 -2.98
C THR A 74 10.22 2.81 -2.63
N ILE A 75 9.12 2.48 -3.31
CA ILE A 75 7.78 2.98 -2.97
C ILE A 75 7.01 1.78 -2.44
N THR A 76 6.48 1.90 -1.23
CA THR A 76 5.68 0.85 -0.61
C THR A 76 4.24 1.32 -0.52
N ILE A 77 3.31 0.54 -1.06
CA ILE A 77 1.87 0.79 -0.98
C ILE A 77 1.27 -0.27 -0.06
N ILE A 78 0.59 0.19 0.98
CA ILE A 78 0.01 -0.70 1.99
C ILE A 78 -1.49 -0.50 2.03
N GLU A 79 -2.26 -1.56 1.78
CA GLU A 79 -3.70 -1.59 1.96
C GLU A 79 -4.01 -2.15 3.35
N TRP A 80 -5.03 -1.59 4.02
CA TRP A 80 -5.44 -1.94 5.37
C TRP A 80 -4.32 -1.70 6.40
N PRO A 81 -3.76 -0.47 6.46
CA PRO A 81 -2.60 -0.17 7.30
C PRO A 81 -2.85 -0.35 8.80
N GLU A 82 -4.10 -0.29 9.26
CA GLU A 82 -4.46 -0.46 10.66
C GLU A 82 -4.04 -1.83 11.22
N LYS A 83 -3.85 -2.82 10.37
CA LYS A 83 -3.39 -4.14 10.79
C LYS A 83 -1.91 -4.19 11.15
N ILE A 84 -1.15 -3.18 10.72
CA ILE A 84 0.28 -3.09 10.99
C ILE A 84 0.64 -1.74 11.60
N LYS A 85 -0.27 -1.17 12.38
CA LYS A 85 -0.10 0.16 12.95
C LYS A 85 1.16 0.31 13.80
N ASN A 86 1.58 -0.73 14.50
CA ASN A 86 2.79 -0.67 15.30
C ASN A 86 4.05 -0.51 14.45
N LEU A 87 4.10 -1.15 13.28
CA LEU A 87 5.20 -1.01 12.34
C LEU A 87 5.25 0.37 11.71
N LEU A 88 4.09 1.01 11.55
CA LEU A 88 3.97 2.33 10.93
C LEU A 88 4.11 3.47 11.92
N ASN A 89 3.98 3.19 13.23
CA ASN A 89 3.98 4.22 14.26
C ASN A 89 5.22 5.13 14.15
N LYS A 90 4.98 6.43 14.19
CA LYS A 90 6.00 7.49 14.09
C LYS A 90 6.68 7.59 12.72
N LYS A 91 6.26 6.83 11.72
CA LYS A 91 6.80 6.95 10.36
C LYS A 91 6.02 8.01 9.58
N MET A 92 6.72 8.70 8.70
CA MET A 92 6.09 9.63 7.76
C MET A 92 5.41 8.83 6.67
N VAL A 93 4.12 9.06 6.46
CA VAL A 93 3.33 8.35 5.45
C VAL A 93 2.58 9.33 4.56
N THR A 94 2.30 8.90 3.33
CA THR A 94 1.33 9.56 2.47
C THR A 94 0.06 8.73 2.53
N GLU A 95 -1.00 9.32 3.06
CA GLU A 95 -2.29 8.66 3.19
C GLU A 95 -3.17 9.02 2.01
N ILE A 96 -3.63 8.00 1.30
CA ILE A 96 -4.57 8.14 0.19
C ILE A 96 -5.87 7.49 0.64
N THR A 97 -6.95 8.27 0.68
CA THR A 97 -8.27 7.77 1.04
C THR A 97 -9.17 7.81 -0.17
N ILE A 98 -9.79 6.67 -0.48
CA ILE A 98 -10.70 6.51 -1.62
C ILE A 98 -12.08 6.19 -1.08
N THR A 99 -13.05 7.05 -1.38
CA THR A 99 -14.43 6.87 -0.94
C THR A 99 -15.38 6.87 -2.13
N HIS A 100 -16.47 6.14 -1.99
CA HIS A 100 -17.55 6.18 -2.97
C HIS A 100 -18.29 7.51 -2.86
N LYS A 101 -18.38 8.23 -3.95
CA LYS A 101 -19.19 9.44 -4.03
C LYS A 101 -20.57 9.10 -4.60
N ASN A 102 -20.57 8.27 -5.63
CA ASN A 102 -21.78 7.67 -6.21
C ASN A 102 -21.37 6.42 -7.00
N LYS A 103 -22.28 5.82 -7.73
CA LYS A 103 -22.05 4.57 -8.46
C LYS A 103 -20.85 4.65 -9.42
N ASN A 104 -20.65 5.81 -10.05
CA ASN A 104 -19.63 6.00 -11.10
C ASN A 104 -18.47 6.90 -10.68
N GLU A 105 -18.51 7.47 -9.50
CA GLU A 105 -17.51 8.44 -9.05
C GLU A 105 -16.90 8.03 -7.71
N ARG A 106 -15.65 8.39 -7.54
CA ARG A 106 -14.91 8.23 -6.29
C ARG A 106 -14.31 9.56 -5.89
N GLU A 107 -14.19 9.78 -4.61
CA GLU A 107 -13.43 10.90 -4.07
C GLU A 107 -12.11 10.37 -3.55
N ILE A 108 -11.02 11.01 -3.97
CA ILE A 108 -9.67 10.62 -3.55
C ILE A 108 -9.05 11.81 -2.83
N THR A 109 -8.63 11.60 -1.60
CA THR A 109 -7.90 12.61 -0.83
C THR A 109 -6.52 12.10 -0.51
N ALA A 110 -5.54 13.01 -0.46
CA ALA A 110 -4.15 12.68 -0.18
C ALA A 110 -3.62 13.64 0.88
N SER A 111 -2.95 13.10 1.89
CA SER A 111 -2.29 13.92 2.89
C SER A 111 -0.99 13.26 3.35
N ARG A 112 -0.01 14.07 3.72
CA ARG A 112 1.25 13.59 4.26
C ARG A 112 1.26 13.87 5.75
N LYS A 113 1.57 12.84 6.55
CA LYS A 113 1.51 12.97 8.00
C LYS A 113 2.42 11.94 8.68
N VAL A 114 2.69 12.19 9.95
CA VAL A 114 3.32 11.17 10.80
C VAL A 114 2.21 10.21 11.28
N TYR A 115 2.41 8.92 11.06
CA TYR A 115 1.44 7.92 11.49
C TYR A 115 1.49 7.77 13.01
N THR A 116 0.35 7.89 13.67
CA THR A 116 0.24 7.80 15.13
C THR A 116 -0.75 6.71 15.53
N LEU A 117 -0.43 6.03 16.63
CA LEU A 117 -1.35 5.10 17.27
C LEU A 117 -2.42 5.88 18.02
N THR A 118 -3.68 5.67 17.68
CA THR A 118 -4.79 6.32 18.38
C THR A 118 -5.88 5.32 18.69
#